data_37eb4e93d0b99e0e246d4ddc09355cf5
#
_entry.id   37eb4e93d0b99e0e246d4ddc09355cf5
#
_cell.length_a   1.000
_cell.length_b   1.000
_cell.length_c   1.000
_cell.angle_alpha   90.00
_cell.angle_beta   90.00
_cell.angle_gamma   90.00
#
_symmetry.space_group_name_H-M   'P 1'
#
loop_
_entity.id
_entity.type
_entity.pdbx_description
1 polymer ?
#
loop_
_entity_poly.entity_id
_entity_poly.type
_entity_poly.pdbx_seq_one_letter_code
_entity_poly.pdbx_strand_id
1 'polypeptide(L)'
;FQRVEDRFSALAEILEAPEKNAAKLERNAKDAVANFLYSFNECLDHWRTYIVRAYGEGSNYFSAYQKLTTLAFDTYDEYKITYALRNFQHVDDVFDGISVRLGMPAQIYAHRQRLLDNSRFTAPQRAAFAKLEECFDLFPIFKTAKEQLEQIEKKLMFYTVTPEQENKAIDALKFKEELCGPHGVLLLGKLLDPNGNELEATDSTI
;
A
#
# COMPACT_ATOMS: atom_id res chain seq x y z
N PHE A 1 0.82 0.01 -5.54
CA PHE A 1 0.49 -0.59 -4.22
C PHE A 1 1.29 -1.87 -3.95
N GLN A 2 1.50 -2.72 -4.95
CA GLN A 2 2.19 -4.02 -4.81
C GLN A 2 3.48 -3.94 -3.96
N ARG A 3 4.32 -2.94 -4.18
CA ARG A 3 5.54 -2.76 -3.39
C ARG A 3 5.28 -2.57 -1.88
N VAL A 4 4.18 -1.93 -1.50
CA VAL A 4 3.79 -1.77 -0.08
C VAL A 4 3.42 -3.12 0.52
N GLU A 5 2.70 -3.96 -0.21
CA GLU A 5 2.35 -5.32 0.21
C GLU A 5 3.59 -6.19 0.37
N ASP A 6 4.50 -6.17 -0.61
CA ASP A 6 5.75 -6.93 -0.57
C ASP A 6 6.60 -6.54 0.65
N ARG A 7 6.69 -5.23 0.96
CA ARG A 7 7.44 -4.74 2.13
C ARG A 7 6.77 -5.05 3.45
N PHE A 8 5.44 -5.00 3.50
CA PHE A 8 4.69 -5.42 4.68
C PHE A 8 4.81 -6.92 4.93
N SER A 9 4.72 -7.75 3.89
CA SER A 9 4.92 -9.20 3.97
C SER A 9 6.32 -9.56 4.43
N ALA A 10 7.35 -8.90 3.89
CA ALA A 10 8.73 -9.10 4.34
C ALA A 10 8.93 -8.74 5.81
N LEU A 11 8.26 -7.69 6.31
CA LEU A 11 8.27 -7.35 7.73
C LEU A 11 7.59 -8.44 8.57
N ALA A 12 6.43 -8.94 8.15
CA ALA A 12 5.73 -10.02 8.83
C ALA A 12 6.58 -11.29 8.91
N GLU A 13 7.22 -11.70 7.81
CA GLU A 13 8.10 -12.87 7.73
C GLU A 13 9.29 -12.75 8.71
N ILE A 14 9.89 -11.56 8.84
CA ILE A 14 11.00 -11.32 9.79
C ILE A 14 10.52 -11.50 11.23
N LEU A 15 9.31 -11.03 11.56
CA LEU A 15 8.76 -11.14 12.91
C LEU A 15 8.32 -12.57 13.27
N GLU A 16 7.91 -13.34 12.28
CA GLU A 16 7.50 -14.73 12.46
C GLU A 16 8.69 -15.71 12.43
N ALA A 17 9.84 -15.28 11.88
CA ALA A 17 11.00 -16.13 11.75
C ALA A 17 11.65 -16.45 13.11
N PRO A 18 12.02 -17.71 13.39
CA PRO A 18 12.69 -18.11 14.62
C PRO A 18 14.17 -17.67 14.61
N GLU A 19 14.44 -16.36 14.76
CA GLU A 19 15.81 -15.85 14.83
C GLU A 19 16.33 -15.89 16.27
N LYS A 20 17.45 -16.58 16.48
CA LYS A 20 18.08 -16.75 17.81
C LYS A 20 19.01 -15.58 18.17
N ASN A 21 19.44 -14.82 17.18
CA ASN A 21 20.33 -13.67 17.39
C ASN A 21 19.49 -12.39 17.52
N ALA A 22 19.31 -11.91 18.73
CA ALA A 22 18.51 -10.73 19.03
C ALA A 22 18.98 -9.47 18.26
N ALA A 23 20.29 -9.23 18.20
CA ALA A 23 20.84 -8.06 17.51
C ALA A 23 20.62 -8.12 16.00
N LYS A 24 20.64 -9.32 15.40
CA LYS A 24 20.35 -9.52 13.99
C LYS A 24 18.87 -9.33 13.71
N LEU A 25 17.98 -9.88 14.56
CA LEU A 25 16.55 -9.68 14.45
C LEU A 25 16.18 -8.19 14.54
N GLU A 26 16.72 -7.50 15.55
CA GLU A 26 16.47 -6.07 15.72
C GLU A 26 16.87 -5.26 14.50
N ARG A 27 18.06 -5.49 13.95
CA ARG A 27 18.53 -4.81 12.73
C ARG A 27 17.61 -5.09 11.56
N ASN A 28 17.31 -6.36 11.29
CA ASN A 28 16.47 -6.75 10.15
C ASN A 28 15.05 -6.17 10.28
N ALA A 29 14.48 -6.17 11.49
CA ALA A 29 13.17 -5.60 11.74
C ALA A 29 13.16 -4.07 11.55
N LYS A 30 14.18 -3.37 12.02
CA LYS A 30 14.35 -1.92 11.80
C LYS A 30 14.47 -1.59 10.31
N ASP A 31 15.29 -2.33 9.58
CA ASP A 31 15.43 -2.16 8.13
C ASP A 31 14.11 -2.43 7.39
N ALA A 32 13.36 -3.46 7.80
CA ALA A 32 12.06 -3.78 7.20
C ALA A 32 11.01 -2.70 7.51
N VAL A 33 10.98 -2.16 8.74
CA VAL A 33 10.14 -1.00 9.09
C VAL A 33 10.48 0.21 8.21
N ALA A 34 11.77 0.51 8.06
CA ALA A 34 12.22 1.60 7.22
C ALA A 34 11.74 1.44 5.78
N ASN A 35 11.93 0.25 5.21
CA ASN A 35 11.51 -0.08 3.86
C ASN A 35 10.00 0.00 3.67
N PHE A 36 9.21 -0.45 4.66
CA PHE A 36 7.76 -0.33 4.64
C PHE A 36 7.32 1.14 4.65
N LEU A 37 7.81 1.94 5.59
CA LEU A 37 7.48 3.36 5.70
C LEU A 37 7.86 4.14 4.43
N TYR A 38 9.00 3.81 3.83
CA TYR A 38 9.41 4.40 2.55
C TYR A 38 8.42 4.04 1.43
N SER A 39 8.09 2.76 1.28
CA SER A 39 7.19 2.30 0.22
C SER A 39 5.76 2.84 0.38
N PHE A 40 5.30 3.00 1.63
CA PHE A 40 4.00 3.59 1.95
C PHE A 40 3.88 5.01 1.37
N ASN A 41 4.89 5.82 1.56
CA ASN A 41 4.89 7.19 1.07
C ASN A 41 5.16 7.30 -0.43
N GLU A 42 6.09 6.46 -0.93
CA GLU A 42 6.37 6.37 -2.37
C GLU A 42 5.09 6.03 -3.15
N CYS A 43 4.24 5.18 -2.60
CA CYS A 43 2.94 4.84 -3.19
C CYS A 43 2.05 6.09 -3.32
N LEU A 44 1.92 6.89 -2.28
CA LEU A 44 1.14 8.14 -2.30
C LEU A 44 1.69 9.16 -3.29
N ASP A 45 3.01 9.37 -3.27
CA ASP A 45 3.69 10.30 -4.18
C ASP A 45 3.58 9.84 -5.63
N HIS A 46 3.64 8.53 -5.88
CA HIS A 46 3.47 7.94 -7.20
C HIS A 46 2.06 8.15 -7.73
N TRP A 47 1.03 7.85 -6.95
CA TRP A 47 -0.36 8.10 -7.34
C TRP A 47 -0.60 9.57 -7.64
N ARG A 48 -0.15 10.46 -6.75
CA ARG A 48 -0.26 11.90 -6.98
C ARG A 48 0.39 12.31 -8.30
N THR A 49 1.63 11.90 -8.51
CA THR A 49 2.39 12.24 -9.71
C THR A 49 1.74 11.69 -10.98
N TYR A 50 1.29 10.44 -10.94
CA TYR A 50 0.58 9.82 -12.07
C TYR A 50 -0.70 10.58 -12.42
N ILE A 51 -1.56 10.84 -11.41
CA ILE A 51 -2.84 11.53 -11.62
C ILE A 51 -2.61 12.94 -12.17
N VAL A 52 -1.65 13.68 -11.63
CA VAL A 52 -1.33 15.04 -12.12
C VAL A 52 -0.84 15.01 -13.56
N ARG A 53 0.03 14.06 -13.90
CA ARG A 53 0.57 13.94 -15.27
C ARG A 53 -0.48 13.49 -16.27
N ALA A 54 -1.35 12.56 -15.90
CA ALA A 54 -2.33 11.98 -16.81
C ALA A 54 -3.58 12.86 -16.98
N TYR A 55 -4.02 13.55 -15.93
CA TYR A 55 -5.31 14.22 -15.88
C TYR A 55 -5.23 15.69 -15.47
N GLY A 56 -4.13 16.17 -14.91
CA GLY A 56 -3.95 17.54 -14.42
C GLY A 56 -4.45 17.75 -12.98
N GLU A 57 -3.88 18.76 -12.30
CA GLU A 57 -4.25 19.10 -10.90
C GLU A 57 -5.70 19.61 -10.77
N GLY A 58 -6.29 20.17 -11.81
CA GLY A 58 -7.70 20.64 -11.82
C GLY A 58 -8.72 19.53 -12.09
N SER A 59 -8.29 18.26 -12.25
CA SER A 59 -9.17 17.17 -12.62
C SER A 59 -10.01 16.64 -11.44
N ASN A 60 -11.15 16.03 -11.78
CA ASN A 60 -11.97 15.31 -10.80
C ASN A 60 -11.20 14.15 -10.16
N TYR A 61 -10.26 13.55 -10.88
CA TYR A 61 -9.40 12.47 -10.38
C TYR A 61 -8.45 12.96 -9.28
N PHE A 62 -7.82 14.12 -9.50
CA PHE A 62 -6.97 14.73 -8.48
C PHE A 62 -7.77 15.14 -7.25
N SER A 63 -8.96 15.71 -7.44
CA SER A 63 -9.89 16.04 -6.35
C SER A 63 -10.33 14.78 -5.58
N ALA A 64 -10.59 13.67 -6.27
CA ALA A 64 -10.92 12.39 -5.64
C ALA A 64 -9.74 11.84 -4.83
N TYR A 65 -8.53 11.85 -5.39
CA TYR A 65 -7.30 11.47 -4.69
C TYR A 65 -7.12 12.27 -3.39
N GLN A 66 -7.21 13.60 -3.47
CA GLN A 66 -7.10 14.47 -2.29
C GLN A 66 -8.15 14.15 -1.23
N LYS A 67 -9.42 14.00 -1.64
CA LYS A 67 -10.51 13.65 -0.71
C LYS A 67 -10.28 12.32 -0.03
N LEU A 68 -9.87 11.29 -0.76
CA LEU A 68 -9.64 9.95 -0.21
C LEU A 68 -8.46 9.93 0.77
N THR A 69 -7.34 10.55 0.41
CA THR A 69 -6.16 10.62 1.28
C THR A 69 -6.41 11.48 2.52
N THR A 70 -7.12 12.60 2.38
CA THR A 70 -7.53 13.45 3.51
C THR A 70 -8.48 12.71 4.42
N LEU A 71 -9.49 12.03 3.87
CA LEU A 71 -10.44 11.25 4.67
C LEU A 71 -9.72 10.15 5.46
N ALA A 72 -8.78 9.43 4.83
CA ALA A 72 -7.99 8.41 5.53
C ALA A 72 -7.16 9.04 6.66
N PHE A 73 -6.50 10.16 6.40
CA PHE A 73 -5.71 10.88 7.39
C PHE A 73 -6.57 11.42 8.55
N ASP A 74 -7.77 11.93 8.30
CA ASP A 74 -8.63 12.48 9.34
C ASP A 74 -9.30 11.39 10.17
N THR A 75 -9.65 10.27 9.55
CA THR A 75 -10.45 9.20 10.18
C THR A 75 -9.61 8.18 10.94
N TYR A 76 -8.43 7.79 10.41
CA TYR A 76 -7.65 6.67 10.95
C TYR A 76 -6.36 7.16 11.60
N ASP A 77 -6.27 7.02 12.92
CA ASP A 77 -5.06 7.40 13.65
C ASP A 77 -3.85 6.57 13.22
N GLU A 78 -4.03 5.30 12.88
CA GLU A 78 -2.97 4.40 12.39
C GLU A 78 -2.37 4.88 11.06
N TYR A 79 -3.22 5.35 10.13
CA TYR A 79 -2.75 5.94 8.88
C TYR A 79 -1.94 7.21 9.15
N LYS A 80 -2.44 8.07 10.02
CA LYS A 80 -1.82 9.33 10.43
C LYS A 80 -0.46 9.11 11.11
N ILE A 81 -0.40 8.09 11.99
CA ILE A 81 0.83 7.68 12.69
C ILE A 81 1.85 7.13 11.71
N THR A 82 1.46 6.23 10.81
CA THR A 82 2.35 5.66 9.79
C THR A 82 2.92 6.75 8.88
N TYR A 83 2.07 7.68 8.44
CA TYR A 83 2.49 8.83 7.66
C TYR A 83 3.46 9.75 8.42
N ALA A 84 3.23 9.95 9.72
CA ALA A 84 4.10 10.74 10.57
C ALA A 84 5.48 10.09 10.78
N LEU A 85 5.51 8.79 11.06
CA LEU A 85 6.73 8.03 11.29
C LEU A 85 7.67 8.06 10.07
N ARG A 86 7.13 8.05 8.87
CA ARG A 86 7.96 8.20 7.66
C ARG A 86 8.73 9.53 7.63
N ASN A 87 8.07 10.62 7.97
CA ASN A 87 8.70 11.94 7.95
C ASN A 87 9.80 12.07 9.02
N PHE A 88 9.68 11.29 10.07
CA PHE A 88 10.66 11.20 11.15
C PHE A 88 11.95 10.48 10.72
N GLN A 89 11.82 9.44 9.90
CA GLN A 89 12.92 8.57 9.47
C GLN A 89 14.04 9.29 8.70
N HIS A 90 13.76 10.44 8.10
CA HIS A 90 14.75 11.16 7.30
C HIS A 90 15.71 12.04 8.10
N VAL A 91 15.48 12.26 9.37
CA VAL A 91 16.17 13.32 10.10
C VAL A 91 16.75 12.92 11.45
N ASP A 92 16.13 12.02 12.14
CA ASP A 92 16.58 11.52 13.44
C ASP A 92 16.39 10.01 13.47
N ASP A 93 17.15 9.33 14.30
CA ASP A 93 17.05 7.89 14.46
C ASP A 93 15.67 7.53 15.06
N VAL A 94 14.65 7.39 14.20
CA VAL A 94 13.34 6.79 14.56
C VAL A 94 13.57 5.54 15.39
N PHE A 95 14.71 4.91 15.13
CA PHE A 95 15.10 3.66 15.73
C PHE A 95 15.51 3.76 17.21
N ASP A 96 15.82 4.95 17.73
CA ASP A 96 16.02 5.15 19.17
C ASP A 96 14.72 4.98 19.97
N GLY A 97 13.57 5.16 19.32
CA GLY A 97 12.25 4.96 19.90
C GLY A 97 11.65 3.58 19.62
N ILE A 98 12.29 2.75 18.78
CA ILE A 98 11.78 1.44 18.38
C ILE A 98 12.63 0.34 18.99
N SER A 99 11.98 -0.60 19.69
CA SER A 99 12.59 -1.81 20.24
C SER A 99 11.91 -3.06 19.70
N VAL A 100 12.67 -4.14 19.62
CA VAL A 100 12.14 -5.45 19.21
C VAL A 100 12.13 -6.37 20.42
N ARG A 101 10.96 -6.89 20.78
CA ARG A 101 10.83 -7.91 21.81
C ARG A 101 10.91 -9.28 21.18
N LEU A 102 11.83 -10.10 21.67
CA LEU A 102 11.93 -11.50 21.30
C LEU A 102 10.70 -12.26 21.77
N GLY A 103 10.11 -13.04 20.89
CA GLY A 103 8.93 -13.87 21.14
C GLY A 103 8.59 -14.64 19.88
N MET A 104 7.49 -15.36 19.89
CA MET A 104 6.94 -16.01 18.71
C MET A 104 5.46 -15.64 18.59
N PRO A 105 5.09 -14.70 17.72
CA PRO A 105 5.94 -13.84 16.87
C PRO A 105 6.74 -12.79 17.66
N ALA A 106 7.82 -12.30 17.08
CA ALA A 106 8.52 -11.12 17.61
C ALA A 106 7.63 -9.87 17.43
N GLN A 107 7.81 -8.86 18.30
CA GLN A 107 6.99 -7.65 18.31
C GLN A 107 7.86 -6.41 18.18
N ILE A 108 7.35 -5.40 17.48
CA ILE A 108 8.03 -4.12 17.30
C ILE A 108 7.31 -3.06 18.11
N TYR A 109 7.97 -2.56 19.13
CA TYR A 109 7.43 -1.52 20.01
C TYR A 109 8.01 -0.16 19.73
N ALA A 110 7.15 0.86 19.82
CA ALA A 110 7.57 2.24 19.89
C ALA A 110 7.23 2.85 21.25
N HIS A 111 8.07 3.79 21.69
CA HIS A 111 7.90 4.53 22.95
C HIS A 111 7.23 5.87 22.66
N ARG A 112 5.98 6.02 23.12
CA ARG A 112 5.15 7.22 22.86
C ARG A 112 5.85 8.51 23.26
N GLN A 113 6.43 8.59 24.46
CA GLN A 113 7.05 9.82 24.94
C GLN A 113 8.21 10.26 24.05
N ARG A 114 9.07 9.33 23.63
CA ARG A 114 10.19 9.64 22.73
C ARG A 114 9.73 10.20 21.39
N LEU A 115 8.60 9.70 20.86
CA LEU A 115 8.01 10.23 19.64
C LEU A 115 7.40 11.63 19.88
N LEU A 116 6.71 11.83 21.00
CA LEU A 116 6.10 13.13 21.34
C LEU A 116 7.13 14.24 21.62
N ASP A 117 8.33 13.90 22.07
CA ASP A 117 9.43 14.84 22.29
C ASP A 117 9.93 15.45 20.96
N ASN A 118 9.61 14.82 19.82
CA ASN A 118 9.95 15.38 18.53
C ASN A 118 9.03 16.55 18.14
N SER A 119 9.64 17.72 17.93
CA SER A 119 8.93 18.96 17.61
C SER A 119 8.32 19.01 16.21
N ARG A 120 8.67 18.07 15.33
CA ARG A 120 8.27 18.07 13.90
C ARG A 120 6.87 17.52 13.65
N PHE A 121 6.31 16.78 14.58
CA PHE A 121 4.95 16.28 14.42
C PHE A 121 3.94 17.43 14.52
N THR A 122 2.98 17.42 13.60
CA THR A 122 1.85 18.33 13.59
C THR A 122 0.91 18.05 14.79
N ALA A 123 0.08 19.03 15.15
CA ALA A 123 -0.87 18.86 16.25
C ALA A 123 -1.81 17.63 16.07
N PRO A 124 -2.38 17.36 14.87
CA PRO A 124 -3.16 16.13 14.67
C PRO A 124 -2.36 14.83 14.84
N GLN A 125 -1.09 14.80 14.42
CA GLN A 125 -0.23 13.65 14.59
C GLN A 125 0.10 13.41 16.08
N ARG A 126 0.45 14.46 16.82
CA ARG A 126 0.65 14.40 18.28
C ARG A 126 -0.58 13.90 19.01
N ALA A 127 -1.77 14.37 18.61
CA ALA A 127 -3.03 13.92 19.20
C ALA A 127 -3.29 12.41 18.93
N ALA A 128 -2.90 11.90 17.77
CA ALA A 128 -2.99 10.47 17.47
C ALA A 128 -2.03 9.64 18.34
N PHE A 129 -0.76 10.05 18.44
CA PHE A 129 0.19 9.39 19.35
C PHE A 129 -0.23 9.43 20.83
N ALA A 130 -0.82 10.54 21.29
CA ALA A 130 -1.23 10.70 22.68
C ALA A 130 -2.33 9.72 23.13
N LYS A 131 -3.07 9.12 22.20
CA LYS A 131 -4.09 8.10 22.47
C LYS A 131 -3.50 6.71 22.72
N LEU A 132 -2.24 6.49 22.31
CA LEU A 132 -1.58 5.19 22.42
C LEU A 132 -1.05 4.96 23.83
N GLU A 133 -0.80 3.71 24.16
CA GLU A 133 -0.09 3.31 25.36
C GLU A 133 1.35 3.85 25.37
N GLU A 134 2.00 3.87 26.53
CA GLU A 134 3.38 4.34 26.66
C GLU A 134 4.36 3.55 25.77
N CYS A 135 4.12 2.24 25.67
CA CYS A 135 4.85 1.34 24.79
C CYS A 135 3.83 0.56 23.96
N PHE A 136 3.80 0.78 22.66
CA PHE A 136 2.78 0.23 21.77
C PHE A 136 3.39 -0.53 20.59
N ASP A 137 2.69 -1.56 20.12
CA ASP A 137 3.09 -2.36 18.98
C ASP A 137 2.81 -1.61 17.65
N LEU A 138 3.83 -1.50 16.82
CA LEU A 138 3.73 -0.85 15.50
C LEU A 138 3.10 -1.73 14.43
N PHE A 139 3.20 -3.06 14.55
CA PHE A 139 2.76 -3.96 13.48
C PHE A 139 1.25 -3.86 13.19
N PRO A 140 0.34 -3.86 14.19
CA PRO A 140 -1.08 -3.64 13.97
C PRO A 140 -1.38 -2.28 13.33
N ILE A 141 -0.64 -1.23 13.72
CA ILE A 141 -0.77 0.13 13.17
C ILE A 141 -0.43 0.13 11.68
N PHE A 142 0.69 -0.48 11.30
CA PHE A 142 1.09 -0.60 9.90
C PHE A 142 0.12 -1.43 9.07
N LYS A 143 -0.44 -2.50 9.67
CA LYS A 143 -1.46 -3.32 9.02
C LYS A 143 -2.68 -2.50 8.66
N THR A 144 -3.26 -1.78 9.62
CA THR A 144 -4.42 -0.91 9.39
C THR A 144 -4.11 0.18 8.36
N ALA A 145 -2.95 0.82 8.46
CA ALA A 145 -2.54 1.84 7.50
C ALA A 145 -2.42 1.27 6.07
N LYS A 146 -1.86 0.07 5.90
CA LYS A 146 -1.80 -0.64 4.61
C LYS A 146 -3.20 -0.92 4.06
N GLU A 147 -4.11 -1.40 4.89
CA GLU A 147 -5.51 -1.65 4.52
C GLU A 147 -6.20 -0.37 4.02
N GLN A 148 -5.89 0.79 4.62
CA GLN A 148 -6.42 2.08 4.14
C GLN A 148 -5.82 2.47 2.78
N LEU A 149 -4.54 2.24 2.52
CA LEU A 149 -3.97 2.44 1.17
C LEU A 149 -4.67 1.56 0.13
N GLU A 150 -4.91 0.29 0.44
CA GLU A 150 -5.62 -0.63 -0.44
C GLU A 150 -7.04 -0.13 -0.76
N GLN A 151 -7.75 0.41 0.23
CA GLN A 151 -9.08 1.00 0.01
C GLN A 151 -9.03 2.26 -0.86
N ILE A 152 -8.00 3.08 -0.69
CA ILE A 152 -7.78 4.26 -1.54
C ILE A 152 -7.51 3.82 -2.97
N GLU A 153 -6.61 2.85 -3.20
CA GLU A 153 -6.31 2.32 -4.52
C GLU A 153 -7.56 1.80 -5.23
N LYS A 154 -8.31 0.92 -4.56
CA LYS A 154 -9.57 0.36 -5.10
C LYS A 154 -10.54 1.46 -5.54
N LYS A 155 -10.72 2.50 -4.69
CA LYS A 155 -11.59 3.62 -5.02
C LYS A 155 -11.03 4.46 -6.18
N LEU A 156 -9.72 4.72 -6.22
CA LEU A 156 -9.10 5.47 -7.32
C LEU A 156 -9.24 4.73 -8.66
N MET A 157 -9.13 3.40 -8.67
CA MET A 157 -9.37 2.60 -9.88
C MET A 157 -10.76 2.83 -10.48
N PHE A 158 -11.81 2.93 -9.65
CA PHE A 158 -13.16 3.27 -10.13
C PHE A 158 -13.24 4.66 -10.76
N TYR A 159 -12.47 5.63 -10.27
CA TYR A 159 -12.44 6.98 -10.85
C TYR A 159 -11.61 7.08 -12.13
N THR A 160 -10.66 6.16 -12.35
CA THR A 160 -9.78 6.17 -13.52
C THR A 160 -10.35 5.43 -14.72
N VAL A 161 -11.38 4.61 -14.53
CA VAL A 161 -12.08 3.94 -15.63
C VAL A 161 -13.13 4.90 -16.18
N THR A 162 -12.88 5.40 -17.40
CA THR A 162 -13.89 6.20 -18.11
C THR A 162 -15.02 5.28 -18.59
N PRO A 163 -16.26 5.81 -18.78
CA PRO A 163 -17.36 5.02 -19.36
C PRO A 163 -17.00 4.39 -20.71
N GLU A 164 -16.15 5.05 -21.48
CA GLU A 164 -15.64 4.53 -22.74
C GLU A 164 -14.68 3.34 -22.56
N GLN A 165 -13.81 3.41 -21.56
CA GLN A 165 -12.91 2.30 -21.21
C GLN A 165 -13.68 1.14 -20.61
N GLU A 166 -14.68 1.43 -19.78
CA GLU A 166 -15.58 0.41 -19.22
C GLU A 166 -16.34 -0.32 -20.35
N ASN A 167 -16.91 0.40 -21.31
CA ASN A 167 -17.57 -0.19 -22.46
C ASN A 167 -16.61 -1.03 -23.31
N LYS A 168 -15.39 -0.52 -23.58
CA LYS A 168 -14.36 -1.29 -24.29
C LYS A 168 -13.96 -2.57 -23.55
N ALA A 169 -13.86 -2.52 -22.23
CA ALA A 169 -13.58 -3.71 -21.41
C ALA A 169 -14.73 -4.72 -21.45
N ILE A 170 -15.97 -4.25 -21.36
CA ILE A 170 -17.18 -5.09 -21.50
C ILE A 170 -17.24 -5.72 -22.90
N ASP A 171 -16.97 -4.95 -23.94
CA ASP A 171 -16.98 -5.47 -25.32
C ASP A 171 -15.83 -6.48 -25.52
N ALA A 172 -14.64 -6.23 -24.97
CA ALA A 172 -13.54 -7.19 -24.99
C ALA A 172 -13.86 -8.49 -24.25
N LEU A 173 -14.58 -8.40 -23.10
CA LEU A 173 -15.03 -9.59 -22.36
C LEU A 173 -16.08 -10.38 -23.15
N LYS A 174 -17.07 -9.71 -23.78
CA LYS A 174 -18.05 -10.36 -24.66
C LYS A 174 -17.37 -11.04 -25.84
N PHE A 175 -16.47 -10.34 -26.51
CA PHE A 175 -15.69 -10.88 -27.61
C PHE A 175 -14.86 -12.10 -27.20
N LYS A 176 -14.26 -12.05 -26.00
CA LYS A 176 -13.59 -13.21 -25.39
C LYS A 176 -14.54 -14.38 -25.17
N GLU A 177 -15.72 -14.14 -24.62
CA GLU A 177 -16.73 -15.18 -24.38
C GLU A 177 -17.24 -15.81 -25.69
N GLU A 178 -17.43 -14.99 -26.72
CA GLU A 178 -17.84 -15.45 -28.06
C GLU A 178 -16.78 -16.34 -28.72
N LEU A 179 -15.49 -15.98 -28.59
CA LEU A 179 -14.40 -16.71 -29.22
C LEU A 179 -13.90 -17.92 -28.41
N CYS A 180 -13.83 -17.79 -27.09
CA CYS A 180 -13.18 -18.77 -26.21
C CYS A 180 -14.16 -19.55 -25.34
N GLY A 181 -15.46 -19.17 -25.34
CA GLY A 181 -16.45 -19.66 -24.39
C GLY A 181 -16.20 -19.16 -22.96
N PRO A 182 -17.11 -19.49 -22.01
CA PRO A 182 -17.09 -18.92 -20.64
C PRO A 182 -15.85 -19.29 -19.81
N HIS A 183 -15.11 -20.32 -20.20
CA HIS A 183 -13.93 -20.80 -19.50
C HIS A 183 -12.62 -20.58 -20.26
N GLY A 184 -12.67 -19.94 -21.45
CA GLY A 184 -11.49 -19.65 -22.25
C GLY A 184 -10.58 -18.60 -21.61
N VAL A 185 -9.27 -18.73 -21.76
CA VAL A 185 -8.25 -17.80 -21.24
C VAL A 185 -7.60 -17.09 -22.43
N LEU A 186 -7.58 -15.75 -22.38
CA LEU A 186 -6.82 -14.93 -23.32
C LEU A 186 -5.41 -14.78 -22.75
N LEU A 187 -4.44 -15.48 -23.34
CA LEU A 187 -3.03 -15.20 -23.04
C LEU A 187 -2.56 -14.07 -23.96
N LEU A 188 -1.72 -13.18 -23.42
CA LEU A 188 -1.13 -12.04 -24.13
C LEU A 188 -0.57 -12.48 -25.49
N GLY A 189 -1.31 -12.15 -26.57
CA GLY A 189 -0.95 -12.46 -27.95
C GLY A 189 -1.35 -13.83 -28.47
N LYS A 190 -2.09 -14.65 -27.72
CA LYS A 190 -2.56 -15.96 -28.16
C LYS A 190 -3.97 -16.24 -27.67
N LEU A 191 -4.86 -16.59 -28.58
CA LEU A 191 -6.20 -17.08 -28.27
C LEU A 191 -6.13 -18.59 -28.09
N LEU A 192 -6.61 -19.09 -26.95
CA LEU A 192 -6.72 -20.52 -26.70
C LEU A 192 -8.19 -20.93 -26.59
N ASP A 193 -8.54 -22.08 -27.15
CA ASP A 193 -9.84 -22.71 -26.93
C ASP A 193 -9.96 -23.24 -25.46
N PRO A 194 -11.14 -23.69 -25.02
CA PRO A 194 -11.34 -24.26 -23.69
C PRO A 194 -10.46 -25.48 -23.36
N ASN A 195 -9.86 -26.13 -24.36
CA ASN A 195 -8.98 -27.28 -24.22
C ASN A 195 -7.50 -26.89 -24.20
N GLY A 196 -7.19 -25.58 -24.33
CA GLY A 196 -5.82 -25.05 -24.30
C GLY A 196 -5.10 -25.02 -25.65
N ASN A 197 -5.81 -25.26 -26.78
CA ASN A 197 -5.22 -25.19 -28.11
C ASN A 197 -5.20 -23.73 -28.61
N GLU A 198 -4.11 -23.34 -29.32
CA GLU A 198 -4.02 -22.02 -29.95
C GLU A 198 -5.05 -21.91 -31.09
N LEU A 199 -5.87 -20.86 -31.05
CA LEU A 199 -6.73 -20.47 -32.13
C LEU A 199 -5.94 -19.55 -33.07
N GLU A 200 -5.72 -19.96 -34.31
CA GLU A 200 -5.14 -19.09 -35.32
C GLU A 200 -6.09 -17.91 -35.56
N ALA A 201 -5.58 -16.68 -35.43
CA ALA A 201 -6.30 -15.49 -35.86
C ALA A 201 -6.44 -15.57 -37.41
N THR A 202 -7.59 -16.02 -37.88
CA THR A 202 -7.91 -15.85 -39.28
C THR A 202 -8.02 -14.35 -39.56
N ASP A 203 -7.16 -13.83 -40.39
CA ASP A 203 -7.22 -12.49 -40.97
C ASP A 203 -8.59 -12.28 -41.63
N SER A 204 -9.57 -11.85 -40.88
CA SER A 204 -10.77 -11.26 -41.39
C SER A 204 -10.62 -9.75 -41.31
N THR A 205 -10.06 -9.19 -42.38
CA THR A 205 -10.17 -7.78 -42.75
C THR A 205 -11.59 -7.28 -42.50
N ILE A 206 -11.74 -6.37 -41.54
CA ILE A 206 -12.86 -5.43 -41.52
C ILE A 206 -12.29 -4.02 -41.57
#